data_6425122be2de988167ae060872debfcd
#
_entry.id   6425122be2de988167ae060872debfcd
#
_cell.length_a   1.000
_cell.length_b   1.000
_cell.length_c   1.000
_cell.angle_alpha   90.00
_cell.angle_beta   90.00
_cell.angle_gamma   90.00
#
_symmetry.space_group_name_H-M   'P 1'
#
loop_
_entity.id
_entity.type
_entity.pdbx_description
1 polymer ?
#
loop_
_entity_poly.entity_id
_entity_poly.type
_entity_poly.pdbx_seq_one_letter_code
_entity_poly.pdbx_strand_id
1 'polypeptide(L)'
;MTQGNDRNGPEIRDPDLTPWIRGFYHDDGMIKVITGVRRCGKSCLMQCIAEELRAEGVDDEHIVFFDLDRYGYRSVKTPEQLEALVEPLLAISGTKYLFIDEVQNVDGFEDVLNELRTEGGFSIFITGSNSYLLSGELATKLTGRYIEFEMQTLDFGEYCQMKRFLGLPVNPNPVAEFDAYILEGGFPKAMDYPRLADKRAYVAAVIQEIFEKGIRRRVKIKNVSVFNQVRDYIINNFGATTSLANIQSDLESKQGVKIKRETLARYLQILEDAKIVSKCARFDLKSRKSLRGEQKYYLADLSFYFALNTDNRINYGPVLENIVYRYARAQGCKVSVGRIGKLECDFILRNPEMGYAYVQVAMTIMADRSTEEREYRPFGQIRDNYPKYLLTRSDPIQQRDGIIHANIPEFMQEGRTF
;
A
#
# COMPACT_ATOMS: atom_id res chain seq x y z
N MET A 1 19.59 3.69 -42.58
CA MET A 1 20.08 3.98 -41.21
C MET A 1 18.90 3.97 -40.30
N THR A 2 18.59 2.79 -39.78
CA THR A 2 17.49 2.53 -38.87
C THR A 2 18.04 2.69 -37.45
N GLN A 3 17.63 3.74 -36.75
CA GLN A 3 17.91 3.92 -35.33
C GLN A 3 17.09 2.88 -34.56
N GLY A 4 17.78 1.94 -33.95
CA GLY A 4 17.20 0.98 -33.00
C GLY A 4 16.66 1.73 -31.79
N ASN A 5 15.41 1.49 -31.48
CA ASN A 5 14.72 1.99 -30.30
C ASN A 5 15.05 1.03 -29.16
N ASP A 6 16.18 1.24 -28.48
CA ASP A 6 16.50 0.58 -27.22
C ASP A 6 15.50 1.09 -26.15
N ARG A 7 14.36 0.44 -26.09
CA ARG A 7 13.44 0.56 -24.95
C ARG A 7 13.76 -0.52 -23.93
N ASN A 8 14.93 -0.45 -23.34
CA ASN A 8 15.15 -1.07 -22.04
C ASN A 8 14.40 -0.19 -21.01
N GLY A 9 13.15 -0.53 -20.76
CA GLY A 9 12.40 0.05 -19.67
C GLY A 9 13.12 -0.23 -18.34
N PRO A 10 12.95 0.63 -17.32
CA PRO A 10 13.66 0.51 -16.07
C PRO A 10 13.27 -0.75 -15.31
N GLU A 11 14.25 -1.43 -14.76
CA GLU A 11 14.04 -2.34 -13.64
C GLU A 11 13.52 -1.52 -12.44
N ILE A 12 12.23 -1.23 -12.42
CA ILE A 12 11.56 -0.75 -11.21
C ILE A 12 11.23 -2.01 -10.42
N ARG A 13 12.20 -2.50 -9.70
CA ARG A 13 12.01 -3.58 -8.74
C ARG A 13 11.50 -2.94 -7.46
N ASP A 14 10.30 -3.32 -7.03
CA ASP A 14 9.91 -3.23 -5.63
C ASP A 14 10.81 -4.22 -4.87
N PRO A 15 11.82 -3.77 -4.11
CA PRO A 15 12.79 -4.65 -3.48
C PRO A 15 12.19 -5.56 -2.42
N ASP A 16 11.03 -5.22 -1.87
CA ASP A 16 10.37 -5.97 -0.81
C ASP A 16 9.35 -6.96 -1.37
N LEU A 17 8.57 -6.58 -2.37
CA LEU A 17 7.51 -7.41 -2.94
C LEU A 17 8.06 -8.42 -3.97
N THR A 18 9.05 -8.02 -4.76
CA THR A 18 9.61 -8.85 -5.84
C THR A 18 10.21 -10.17 -5.35
N PRO A 19 11.01 -10.25 -4.27
CA PRO A 19 11.52 -11.52 -3.76
C PRO A 19 10.43 -12.49 -3.33
N TRP A 20 9.36 -11.98 -2.74
CA TRP A 20 8.25 -12.82 -2.28
C TRP A 20 7.42 -13.36 -3.44
N ILE A 21 7.02 -12.54 -4.40
CA ILE A 21 6.19 -12.96 -5.54
C ILE A 21 6.95 -13.87 -6.49
N ARG A 22 8.30 -13.77 -6.59
CA ARG A 22 9.15 -14.67 -7.38
C ARG A 22 8.96 -16.14 -7.01
N GLY A 23 8.76 -16.46 -5.74
CA GLY A 23 8.48 -17.81 -5.28
C GLY A 23 7.23 -18.44 -5.89
N PHE A 24 6.37 -17.61 -6.53
CA PHE A 24 5.11 -18.05 -7.13
C PHE A 24 5.05 -17.88 -8.66
N TYR A 25 6.15 -17.48 -9.31
CA TYR A 25 6.13 -17.25 -10.76
C TYR A 25 5.68 -18.47 -11.55
N HIS A 26 6.13 -19.64 -11.16
CA HIS A 26 5.84 -20.91 -11.84
C HIS A 26 4.70 -21.71 -11.21
N ASP A 27 4.05 -21.17 -10.17
CA ASP A 27 2.94 -21.85 -9.51
C ASP A 27 1.64 -21.66 -10.32
N ASP A 28 1.14 -22.75 -10.89
CA ASP A 28 -0.13 -22.81 -11.62
C ASP A 28 -1.33 -23.18 -10.73
N GLY A 29 -1.08 -23.64 -9.50
CA GLY A 29 -2.11 -23.96 -8.51
C GLY A 29 -2.73 -22.73 -7.82
N MET A 30 -1.99 -21.60 -7.79
CA MET A 30 -2.41 -20.38 -7.11
C MET A 30 -2.50 -19.19 -8.06
N ILE A 31 -3.60 -18.44 -7.98
CA ILE A 31 -3.76 -17.18 -8.69
C ILE A 31 -3.05 -16.08 -7.92
N LYS A 32 -2.14 -15.34 -8.54
CA LYS A 32 -1.42 -14.21 -7.96
C LYS A 32 -2.23 -12.94 -8.15
N VAL A 33 -2.76 -12.40 -7.06
CA VAL A 33 -3.61 -11.21 -7.05
C VAL A 33 -2.81 -10.00 -6.57
N ILE A 34 -2.47 -9.10 -7.48
CA ILE A 34 -1.72 -7.88 -7.17
C ILE A 34 -2.72 -6.76 -6.88
N THR A 35 -2.83 -6.36 -5.61
CA THR A 35 -3.68 -5.26 -5.16
C THR A 35 -2.85 -4.03 -4.83
N GLY A 36 -3.51 -2.92 -4.57
CA GLY A 36 -2.85 -1.66 -4.17
C GLY A 36 -3.60 -0.44 -4.68
N VAL A 37 -3.28 0.71 -4.13
CA VAL A 37 -3.93 1.97 -4.51
C VAL A 37 -3.80 2.23 -6.02
N ARG A 38 -4.78 2.90 -6.60
CA ARG A 38 -4.71 3.26 -8.02
C ARG A 38 -3.45 4.07 -8.32
N ARG A 39 -2.74 3.77 -9.44
CA ARG A 39 -1.50 4.42 -9.87
C ARG A 39 -0.25 4.12 -9.02
N CYS A 40 -0.25 3.13 -8.13
CA CYS A 40 0.94 2.73 -7.38
C CYS A 40 1.98 1.96 -8.21
N GLY A 41 1.63 1.44 -9.41
CA GLY A 41 2.58 0.76 -10.29
C GLY A 41 2.27 -0.71 -10.61
N LYS A 42 1.09 -1.24 -10.25
CA LYS A 42 0.71 -2.66 -10.43
C LYS A 42 0.94 -3.19 -11.85
N SER A 43 0.52 -2.44 -12.87
CA SER A 43 0.73 -2.83 -14.27
C SER A 43 2.23 -2.86 -14.65
N CYS A 44 3.02 -1.93 -14.08
CA CYS A 44 4.48 -1.95 -14.23
C CYS A 44 5.09 -3.20 -13.59
N LEU A 45 4.67 -3.56 -12.37
CA LEU A 45 5.16 -4.78 -11.71
C LEU A 45 4.90 -6.03 -12.56
N MET A 46 3.71 -6.17 -13.16
CA MET A 46 3.43 -7.29 -14.07
C MET A 46 4.37 -7.30 -15.29
N GLN A 47 4.69 -6.12 -15.84
CA GLN A 47 5.67 -6.01 -16.93
C GLN A 47 7.07 -6.41 -16.46
N CYS A 48 7.50 -5.98 -15.28
CA CYS A 48 8.78 -6.41 -14.70
C CYS A 48 8.84 -7.93 -14.50
N ILE A 49 7.77 -8.55 -14.00
CA ILE A 49 7.67 -10.02 -13.87
C ILE A 49 7.84 -10.69 -15.23
N ALA A 50 7.18 -10.18 -16.27
CA ALA A 50 7.32 -10.74 -17.61
C ALA A 50 8.74 -10.60 -18.17
N GLU A 51 9.44 -9.48 -17.92
CA GLU A 51 10.85 -9.30 -18.30
C GLU A 51 11.77 -10.30 -17.56
N GLU A 52 11.51 -10.52 -16.26
CA GLU A 52 12.25 -11.53 -15.49
C GLU A 52 12.04 -12.95 -16.05
N LEU A 53 10.79 -13.32 -16.38
CA LEU A 53 10.48 -14.60 -17.02
C LEU A 53 11.21 -14.78 -18.37
N ARG A 54 11.26 -13.71 -19.19
CA ARG A 54 12.06 -13.73 -20.44
C ARG A 54 13.55 -13.93 -20.16
N ALA A 55 14.07 -13.28 -19.14
CA ALA A 55 15.47 -13.45 -18.73
C ALA A 55 15.76 -14.86 -18.20
N GLU A 56 14.76 -15.58 -17.67
CA GLU A 56 14.83 -16.99 -17.29
C GLU A 56 14.71 -17.93 -18.49
N GLY A 57 14.43 -17.42 -19.69
CA GLY A 57 14.34 -18.21 -20.93
C GLY A 57 12.92 -18.62 -21.32
N VAL A 58 11.89 -18.00 -20.76
CA VAL A 58 10.50 -18.22 -21.17
C VAL A 58 10.25 -17.52 -22.52
N ASP A 59 9.79 -18.27 -23.51
CA ASP A 59 9.46 -17.75 -24.84
C ASP A 59 8.28 -16.78 -24.82
N ASP A 60 8.32 -15.77 -25.68
CA ASP A 60 7.29 -14.72 -25.76
C ASP A 60 5.88 -15.27 -26.02
N GLU A 61 5.73 -16.37 -26.73
CA GLU A 61 4.43 -17.01 -27.00
C GLU A 61 3.74 -17.55 -25.73
N HIS A 62 4.51 -17.80 -24.67
CA HIS A 62 4.02 -18.25 -23.37
C HIS A 62 3.66 -17.08 -22.41
N ILE A 63 4.01 -15.84 -22.77
CA ILE A 63 3.78 -14.65 -21.93
C ILE A 63 2.66 -13.80 -22.52
N VAL A 64 1.49 -13.82 -21.90
CA VAL A 64 0.27 -13.22 -22.47
C VAL A 64 -0.28 -12.14 -21.57
N PHE A 65 -0.56 -10.95 -22.15
CA PHE A 65 -1.11 -9.81 -21.46
C PHE A 65 -2.48 -9.40 -22.00
N PHE A 66 -3.43 -9.25 -21.09
CA PHE A 66 -4.75 -8.64 -21.35
C PHE A 66 -4.92 -7.42 -20.45
N ASP A 67 -4.82 -6.22 -21.02
CA ASP A 67 -5.12 -4.96 -20.31
C ASP A 67 -6.57 -4.56 -20.62
N LEU A 68 -7.48 -4.89 -19.72
CA LEU A 68 -8.93 -4.71 -19.89
C LEU A 68 -9.39 -3.25 -19.81
N ASP A 69 -8.49 -2.30 -19.56
CA ASP A 69 -8.75 -0.85 -19.65
C ASP A 69 -8.36 -0.28 -21.04
N ARG A 70 -7.57 -1.03 -21.86
CA ARG A 70 -7.16 -0.63 -23.21
C ARG A 70 -8.27 -0.77 -24.24
N TYR A 71 -8.20 0.06 -25.28
CA TYR A 71 -9.17 0.13 -26.37
C TYR A 71 -9.50 -1.24 -26.99
N GLY A 72 -8.49 -2.09 -27.21
CA GLY A 72 -8.66 -3.42 -27.81
C GLY A 72 -9.45 -4.41 -26.96
N TYR A 73 -9.53 -4.22 -25.66
CA TYR A 73 -10.16 -5.14 -24.71
C TYR A 73 -11.35 -4.53 -23.96
N ARG A 74 -11.69 -3.27 -24.21
CA ARG A 74 -12.78 -2.55 -23.50
C ARG A 74 -14.17 -3.16 -23.68
N SER A 75 -14.37 -3.93 -24.76
CA SER A 75 -15.62 -4.63 -25.05
C SER A 75 -15.77 -5.94 -24.26
N VAL A 76 -14.70 -6.45 -23.66
CA VAL A 76 -14.72 -7.67 -22.83
C VAL A 76 -15.37 -7.34 -21.49
N LYS A 77 -16.59 -7.83 -21.28
CA LYS A 77 -17.40 -7.54 -20.09
C LYS A 77 -18.02 -8.77 -19.46
N THR A 78 -18.05 -9.89 -20.16
CA THR A 78 -18.69 -11.13 -19.70
C THR A 78 -17.69 -12.28 -19.65
N PRO A 79 -17.96 -13.33 -18.87
CA PRO A 79 -17.11 -14.52 -18.78
C PRO A 79 -16.84 -15.14 -20.16
N GLU A 80 -17.88 -15.27 -21.01
CA GLU A 80 -17.77 -15.88 -22.34
C GLU A 80 -16.82 -15.10 -23.26
N GLN A 81 -16.78 -13.76 -23.10
CA GLN A 81 -15.86 -12.91 -23.86
C GLN A 81 -14.42 -13.07 -23.35
N LEU A 82 -14.22 -13.28 -22.05
CA LEU A 82 -12.90 -13.56 -21.49
C LEU A 82 -12.41 -14.95 -21.89
N GLU A 83 -13.30 -15.96 -21.86
CA GLU A 83 -13.02 -17.30 -22.34
C GLU A 83 -12.55 -17.30 -23.81
N ALA A 84 -13.26 -16.60 -24.68
CA ALA A 84 -12.90 -16.46 -26.09
C ALA A 84 -11.50 -15.82 -26.30
N LEU A 85 -11.02 -14.98 -25.37
CA LEU A 85 -9.66 -14.44 -25.42
C LEU A 85 -8.61 -15.48 -25.00
N VAL A 86 -8.95 -16.36 -24.08
CA VAL A 86 -8.02 -17.35 -23.50
C VAL A 86 -8.02 -18.65 -24.28
N GLU A 87 -9.12 -19.00 -24.96
CA GLU A 87 -9.29 -20.24 -25.71
C GLU A 87 -8.11 -20.55 -26.67
N PRO A 88 -7.57 -19.59 -27.45
CA PRO A 88 -6.42 -19.87 -28.33
C PRO A 88 -5.17 -20.31 -27.58
N LEU A 89 -5.00 -19.93 -26.30
CA LEU A 89 -3.84 -20.26 -25.48
C LEU A 89 -3.86 -21.73 -25.04
N LEU A 90 -5.02 -22.39 -25.05
CA LEU A 90 -5.14 -23.81 -24.70
C LEU A 90 -4.37 -24.71 -25.69
N ALA A 91 -4.19 -24.25 -26.93
CA ALA A 91 -3.41 -24.97 -27.95
C ALA A 91 -1.88 -24.91 -27.74
N ILE A 92 -1.39 -23.98 -26.91
CA ILE A 92 0.05 -23.82 -26.62
C ILE A 92 0.45 -24.87 -25.60
N SER A 93 1.46 -25.68 -25.92
CA SER A 93 2.00 -26.68 -24.99
C SER A 93 2.89 -26.01 -23.93
N GLY A 94 2.96 -26.57 -22.72
CA GLY A 94 3.77 -26.04 -21.63
C GLY A 94 3.05 -24.99 -20.79
N THR A 95 3.78 -24.40 -19.83
CA THR A 95 3.24 -23.41 -18.90
C THR A 95 3.06 -22.05 -19.59
N LYS A 96 1.88 -21.48 -19.50
CA LYS A 96 1.55 -20.12 -19.96
C LYS A 96 1.48 -19.16 -18.76
N TYR A 97 2.05 -17.99 -18.92
CA TYR A 97 2.05 -16.91 -17.93
C TYR A 97 1.02 -15.87 -18.36
N LEU A 98 -0.13 -15.90 -17.69
CA LEU A 98 -1.27 -15.07 -18.06
C LEU A 98 -1.37 -13.87 -17.13
N PHE A 99 -1.22 -12.67 -17.69
CA PHE A 99 -1.33 -11.40 -17.00
C PHE A 99 -2.62 -10.69 -17.40
N ILE A 100 -3.54 -10.46 -16.45
CA ILE A 100 -4.80 -9.76 -16.72
C ILE A 100 -4.86 -8.51 -15.84
N ASP A 101 -4.73 -7.36 -16.47
CA ASP A 101 -4.80 -6.05 -15.79
C ASP A 101 -6.25 -5.56 -15.71
N GLU A 102 -6.63 -5.00 -14.54
CA GLU A 102 -7.97 -4.50 -14.22
C GLU A 102 -9.08 -5.55 -14.47
N VAL A 103 -8.84 -6.79 -14.00
CA VAL A 103 -9.71 -7.96 -14.24
C VAL A 103 -11.17 -7.75 -13.82
N GLN A 104 -11.43 -6.89 -12.84
CA GLN A 104 -12.76 -6.53 -12.38
C GLN A 104 -13.60 -5.75 -13.40
N ASN A 105 -13.08 -5.45 -14.58
CA ASN A 105 -13.84 -4.90 -15.70
C ASN A 105 -14.70 -5.97 -16.41
N VAL A 106 -14.53 -7.25 -16.05
CA VAL A 106 -15.31 -8.40 -16.53
C VAL A 106 -16.14 -8.93 -15.36
N ASP A 107 -17.46 -8.97 -15.52
CA ASP A 107 -18.34 -9.56 -14.52
C ASP A 107 -18.19 -11.10 -14.54
N GLY A 108 -18.10 -11.75 -13.40
CA GLY A 108 -17.97 -13.22 -13.30
C GLY A 108 -16.63 -13.81 -13.75
N PHE A 109 -15.58 -12.98 -13.83
CA PHE A 109 -14.21 -13.42 -14.20
C PHE A 109 -13.68 -14.54 -13.31
N GLU A 110 -14.17 -14.65 -12.07
CA GLU A 110 -13.73 -15.64 -11.08
C GLU A 110 -13.96 -17.08 -11.55
N ASP A 111 -15.04 -17.33 -12.27
CA ASP A 111 -15.36 -18.67 -12.77
C ASP A 111 -14.36 -19.07 -13.87
N VAL A 112 -14.09 -18.18 -14.83
CA VAL A 112 -13.11 -18.39 -15.89
C VAL A 112 -11.70 -18.65 -15.32
N LEU A 113 -11.27 -17.83 -14.36
CA LEU A 113 -9.95 -18.01 -13.74
C LEU A 113 -9.84 -19.32 -12.96
N ASN A 114 -10.92 -19.75 -12.30
CA ASN A 114 -10.94 -21.02 -11.60
C ASN A 114 -10.92 -22.22 -12.56
N GLU A 115 -11.57 -22.13 -13.71
CA GLU A 115 -11.51 -23.15 -14.76
C GLU A 115 -10.09 -23.27 -15.31
N LEU A 116 -9.47 -22.15 -15.72
CA LEU A 116 -8.08 -22.15 -16.21
C LEU A 116 -7.08 -22.72 -15.19
N ARG A 117 -7.26 -22.38 -13.92
CA ARG A 117 -6.44 -22.95 -12.84
C ARG A 117 -6.66 -24.47 -12.71
N THR A 118 -7.88 -24.95 -12.90
CA THR A 118 -8.24 -26.37 -12.77
C THR A 118 -7.73 -27.19 -13.97
N GLU A 119 -7.76 -26.61 -15.16
CA GLU A 119 -7.14 -27.20 -16.36
C GLU A 119 -5.62 -27.34 -16.22
N GLY A 120 -4.97 -26.46 -15.42
CA GLY A 120 -3.54 -26.45 -15.20
C GLY A 120 -2.75 -25.84 -16.34
N GLY A 121 -1.42 -25.72 -16.13
CA GLY A 121 -0.52 -25.15 -17.13
C GLY A 121 -0.69 -23.63 -17.34
N PHE A 122 -1.38 -22.91 -16.42
CA PHE A 122 -1.49 -21.47 -16.42
C PHE A 122 -0.99 -20.86 -15.10
N SER A 123 0.12 -20.15 -15.15
CA SER A 123 0.52 -19.27 -14.06
C SER A 123 -0.18 -17.94 -14.21
N ILE A 124 -1.21 -17.68 -13.37
CA ILE A 124 -2.15 -16.57 -13.54
C ILE A 124 -1.79 -15.42 -12.60
N PHE A 125 -1.61 -14.22 -13.17
CA PHE A 125 -1.42 -12.95 -12.46
C PHE A 125 -2.55 -12.00 -12.81
N ILE A 126 -3.22 -11.48 -11.80
CA ILE A 126 -4.29 -10.50 -12.00
C ILE A 126 -4.04 -9.25 -11.19
N THR A 127 -4.49 -8.11 -11.71
CA THR A 127 -4.52 -6.87 -10.93
C THR A 127 -5.92 -6.35 -10.77
N GLY A 128 -6.06 -5.54 -9.74
CA GLY A 128 -7.19 -4.65 -9.56
C GLY A 128 -6.88 -3.51 -8.61
N SER A 129 -7.45 -2.38 -8.91
CA SER A 129 -7.22 -1.16 -8.17
C SER A 129 -8.02 -1.04 -6.86
N ASN A 130 -8.71 -2.12 -6.44
CA ASN A 130 -9.61 -2.13 -5.29
C ASN A 130 -9.54 -3.45 -4.54
N SER A 131 -9.67 -3.42 -3.21
CA SER A 131 -9.90 -4.62 -2.40
C SER A 131 -11.24 -5.33 -2.69
N TYR A 132 -12.10 -4.74 -3.55
CA TYR A 132 -13.26 -5.46 -4.10
C TYR A 132 -12.88 -6.72 -4.86
N LEU A 133 -11.65 -6.80 -5.40
CA LEU A 133 -11.13 -8.06 -5.92
C LEU A 133 -11.12 -9.16 -4.86
N LEU A 134 -10.89 -8.77 -3.59
CA LEU A 134 -10.75 -9.69 -2.46
C LEU A 134 -12.00 -9.74 -1.58
N SER A 135 -13.07 -9.01 -1.95
CA SER A 135 -14.35 -9.01 -1.27
C SER A 135 -15.44 -9.59 -2.18
N GLY A 136 -16.51 -10.11 -1.60
CA GLY A 136 -17.63 -10.65 -2.36
C GLY A 136 -17.36 -12.02 -2.99
N GLU A 137 -17.64 -12.16 -4.29
CA GLU A 137 -17.60 -13.45 -4.99
C GLU A 137 -16.18 -14.01 -5.13
N LEU A 138 -15.15 -13.17 -5.35
CA LEU A 138 -13.76 -13.65 -5.40
C LEU A 138 -13.36 -14.30 -4.08
N ALA A 139 -13.67 -13.64 -2.95
CA ALA A 139 -13.39 -14.20 -1.64
C ALA A 139 -14.10 -15.54 -1.39
N THR A 140 -15.30 -15.74 -1.96
CA THR A 140 -16.06 -16.98 -1.78
C THR A 140 -15.69 -18.06 -2.80
N LYS A 141 -15.60 -17.71 -4.08
CA LYS A 141 -15.33 -18.66 -5.18
C LYS A 141 -13.88 -19.12 -5.25
N LEU A 142 -12.93 -18.25 -4.93
CA LEU A 142 -11.49 -18.53 -5.01
C LEU A 142 -10.80 -18.66 -3.65
N THR A 143 -11.55 -18.81 -2.53
CA THR A 143 -10.97 -19.04 -1.20
C THR A 143 -9.98 -20.20 -1.21
N GLY A 144 -8.74 -19.94 -0.74
CA GLY A 144 -7.67 -20.93 -0.71
C GLY A 144 -7.02 -21.22 -2.06
N ARG A 145 -7.36 -20.48 -3.14
CA ARG A 145 -6.89 -20.66 -4.51
C ARG A 145 -6.15 -19.45 -5.05
N TYR A 146 -5.97 -18.40 -4.25
CA TYR A 146 -5.19 -17.21 -4.60
C TYR A 146 -4.29 -16.78 -3.46
N ILE A 147 -3.27 -16.03 -3.82
CA ILE A 147 -2.40 -15.32 -2.89
C ILE A 147 -2.41 -13.82 -3.24
N GLU A 148 -2.55 -12.98 -2.20
CA GLU A 148 -2.55 -11.53 -2.37
C GLU A 148 -1.16 -10.94 -2.20
N PHE A 149 -0.79 -10.06 -3.12
CA PHE A 149 0.40 -9.21 -3.06
C PHE A 149 -0.05 -7.75 -3.03
N GLU A 150 -0.01 -7.15 -1.84
CA GLU A 150 -0.45 -5.75 -1.66
C GLU A 150 0.70 -4.79 -1.97
N MET A 151 0.63 -4.15 -3.15
CA MET A 151 1.62 -3.17 -3.58
C MET A 151 1.34 -1.80 -2.96
N GLN A 152 2.35 -1.20 -2.37
CA GLN A 152 2.33 0.17 -1.85
C GLN A 152 2.81 1.16 -2.92
N THR A 153 2.66 2.48 -2.68
CA THR A 153 3.44 3.49 -3.42
C THR A 153 4.88 3.43 -2.93
N LEU A 154 5.83 3.97 -3.71
CA LEU A 154 7.25 3.91 -3.37
C LEU A 154 7.53 4.32 -1.92
N ASP A 155 8.34 3.55 -1.23
CA ASP A 155 8.93 3.96 0.02
C ASP A 155 10.09 4.96 -0.20
N PHE A 156 10.75 5.41 0.86
CA PHE A 156 11.83 6.39 0.70
C PHE A 156 13.07 5.81 -0.01
N GLY A 157 13.40 4.55 0.23
CA GLY A 157 14.51 3.87 -0.45
C GLY A 157 14.24 3.74 -1.95
N GLU A 158 13.07 3.24 -2.29
CA GLU A 158 12.58 3.09 -3.67
C GLU A 158 12.44 4.45 -4.38
N TYR A 159 11.94 5.48 -3.68
CA TYR A 159 11.86 6.85 -4.19
C TYR A 159 13.25 7.36 -4.59
N CYS A 160 14.26 7.18 -3.77
CA CYS A 160 15.64 7.57 -4.09
C CYS A 160 16.21 6.76 -5.27
N GLN A 161 15.92 5.45 -5.33
CA GLN A 161 16.36 4.59 -6.44
C GLN A 161 15.70 5.02 -7.75
N MET A 162 14.40 5.27 -7.74
CA MET A 162 13.63 5.74 -8.90
C MET A 162 14.15 7.08 -9.42
N LYS A 163 14.44 8.04 -8.53
CA LYS A 163 15.06 9.32 -8.93
C LYS A 163 16.39 9.09 -9.64
N ARG A 164 17.28 8.26 -9.07
CA ARG A 164 18.58 7.94 -9.72
C ARG A 164 18.38 7.31 -11.10
N PHE A 165 17.44 6.37 -11.20
CA PHE A 165 17.09 5.72 -12.47
C PHE A 165 16.61 6.73 -13.52
N LEU A 166 15.76 7.67 -13.14
CA LEU A 166 15.25 8.73 -14.02
C LEU A 166 16.26 9.85 -14.29
N GLY A 167 17.49 9.77 -13.74
CA GLY A 167 18.49 10.82 -13.85
C GLY A 167 18.12 12.10 -13.10
N LEU A 168 17.19 12.01 -12.13
CA LEU A 168 16.79 13.13 -11.29
C LEU A 168 17.77 13.30 -10.12
N PRO A 169 18.02 14.56 -9.69
CA PRO A 169 18.93 14.80 -8.57
C PRO A 169 18.36 14.25 -7.26
N VAL A 170 19.19 13.52 -6.53
CA VAL A 170 18.95 13.11 -5.15
C VAL A 170 19.78 13.99 -4.24
N ASN A 171 19.18 14.60 -3.24
CA ASN A 171 19.92 15.43 -2.28
C ASN A 171 20.94 14.58 -1.51
N PRO A 172 22.22 14.99 -1.43
CA PRO A 172 23.23 14.25 -0.68
C PRO A 172 22.97 14.21 0.84
N ASN A 173 22.15 15.14 1.36
CA ASN A 173 21.67 15.09 2.73
C ASN A 173 20.40 14.22 2.79
N PRO A 174 20.44 13.00 3.37
CA PRO A 174 19.31 12.10 3.40
C PRO A 174 18.08 12.66 4.13
N VAL A 175 18.29 13.50 5.13
CA VAL A 175 17.20 14.15 5.89
C VAL A 175 16.46 15.18 5.03
N ALA A 176 17.19 15.96 4.23
CA ALA A 176 16.58 16.92 3.32
C ALA A 176 15.85 16.23 2.17
N GLU A 177 16.37 15.12 1.65
CA GLU A 177 15.69 14.30 0.64
C GLU A 177 14.44 13.63 1.21
N PHE A 178 14.51 13.20 2.47
CA PHE A 178 13.37 12.61 3.17
C PHE A 178 12.23 13.63 3.38
N ASP A 179 12.57 14.88 3.72
CA ASP A 179 11.56 15.95 3.79
C ASP A 179 10.92 16.25 2.42
N ALA A 180 11.69 16.16 1.35
CA ALA A 180 11.14 16.25 -0.01
C ALA A 180 10.17 15.09 -0.29
N TYR A 181 10.56 13.86 0.02
CA TYR A 181 9.70 12.68 -0.10
C TYR A 181 8.40 12.81 0.71
N ILE A 182 8.46 13.32 1.93
CA ILE A 182 7.26 13.57 2.76
C ILE A 182 6.24 14.45 2.01
N LEU A 183 6.72 15.52 1.37
CA LEU A 183 5.87 16.49 0.67
C LEU A 183 5.40 16.01 -0.71
N GLU A 184 6.22 15.24 -1.41
CA GLU A 184 5.97 14.76 -2.77
C GLU A 184 5.17 13.45 -2.80
N GLY A 185 5.38 12.58 -1.80
CA GLY A 185 4.84 11.24 -1.74
C GLY A 185 5.58 10.24 -2.60
N GLY A 186 5.04 9.01 -2.66
CA GLY A 186 5.64 7.86 -3.34
C GLY A 186 4.96 7.45 -4.65
N PHE A 187 4.07 8.27 -5.23
CA PHE A 187 3.49 7.92 -6.53
C PHE A 187 4.53 7.98 -7.66
N PRO A 188 4.85 6.86 -8.36
CA PRO A 188 5.92 6.85 -9.36
C PRO A 188 5.73 7.91 -10.43
N LYS A 189 4.53 8.03 -11.00
CA LYS A 189 4.22 9.01 -12.06
C LYS A 189 4.33 10.47 -11.61
N ALA A 190 4.24 10.75 -10.29
CA ALA A 190 4.42 12.13 -9.80
C ALA A 190 5.85 12.63 -10.01
N MET A 191 6.84 11.75 -10.17
CA MET A 191 8.25 12.13 -10.44
C MET A 191 8.46 12.76 -11.81
N ASP A 192 7.58 12.52 -12.78
CA ASP A 192 7.64 13.15 -14.10
C ASP A 192 7.39 14.67 -14.04
N TYR A 193 6.85 15.17 -12.96
CA TYR A 193 6.54 16.59 -12.80
C TYR A 193 7.62 17.29 -11.98
N PRO A 194 8.27 18.34 -12.52
CA PRO A 194 9.41 18.99 -11.85
C PRO A 194 8.98 19.86 -10.66
N ARG A 195 7.76 20.42 -10.67
CA ARG A 195 7.28 21.33 -9.62
C ARG A 195 6.36 20.61 -8.65
N LEU A 196 6.52 20.88 -7.36
CA LEU A 196 5.67 20.33 -6.30
C LEU A 196 4.16 20.62 -6.53
N ALA A 197 3.84 21.79 -7.07
CA ALA A 197 2.45 22.14 -7.41
C ALA A 197 1.84 21.21 -8.45
N ASP A 198 2.64 20.82 -9.49
CA ASP A 198 2.17 19.91 -10.53
C ASP A 198 2.04 18.47 -10.01
N LYS A 199 2.95 18.04 -9.14
CA LYS A 199 2.84 16.75 -8.41
C LYS A 199 1.54 16.69 -7.61
N ARG A 200 1.22 17.73 -6.86
CA ARG A 200 -0.04 17.84 -6.09
C ARG A 200 -1.27 17.84 -6.98
N ALA A 201 -1.24 18.57 -8.09
CA ALA A 201 -2.34 18.56 -9.05
C ALA A 201 -2.57 17.16 -9.64
N TYR A 202 -1.48 16.43 -9.96
CA TYR A 202 -1.55 15.03 -10.38
C TYR A 202 -2.19 14.15 -9.29
N VAL A 203 -1.74 14.24 -8.05
CA VAL A 203 -2.27 13.44 -6.94
C VAL A 203 -3.74 13.78 -6.66
N ALA A 204 -4.14 15.05 -6.73
CA ALA A 204 -5.55 15.44 -6.63
C ALA A 204 -6.40 14.80 -7.74
N ALA A 205 -5.87 14.73 -8.96
CA ALA A 205 -6.53 14.01 -10.07
C ALA A 205 -6.62 12.50 -9.80
N VAL A 206 -5.60 11.88 -9.18
CA VAL A 206 -5.64 10.47 -8.76
C VAL A 206 -6.75 10.23 -7.73
N ILE A 207 -6.87 11.09 -6.72
CA ILE A 207 -7.96 11.02 -5.71
C ILE A 207 -9.32 11.08 -6.40
N GLN A 208 -9.49 12.00 -7.34
CA GLN A 208 -10.73 12.14 -8.11
C GLN A 208 -10.99 10.89 -8.99
N GLU A 209 -9.96 10.33 -9.61
CA GLU A 209 -10.08 9.10 -10.42
C GLU A 209 -10.47 7.89 -9.57
N ILE A 210 -9.91 7.75 -8.37
CA ILE A 210 -10.29 6.70 -7.41
C ILE A 210 -11.78 6.84 -7.07
N PHE A 211 -12.25 8.06 -6.82
CA PHE A 211 -13.66 8.31 -6.51
C PHE A 211 -14.57 7.95 -7.70
N GLU A 212 -14.31 8.50 -8.88
CA GLU A 212 -15.20 8.36 -10.04
C GLU A 212 -15.18 6.93 -10.63
N LYS A 213 -14.00 6.36 -10.81
CA LYS A 213 -13.85 5.03 -11.43
C LYS A 213 -13.89 3.89 -10.41
N GLY A 214 -13.26 4.07 -9.26
CA GLY A 214 -13.14 3.04 -8.24
C GLY A 214 -14.39 2.90 -7.39
N ILE A 215 -14.91 3.99 -6.86
CA ILE A 215 -15.97 3.98 -5.85
C ILE A 215 -17.35 4.14 -6.48
N ARG A 216 -17.59 5.24 -7.22
CA ARG A 216 -18.93 5.63 -7.70
C ARG A 216 -19.57 4.64 -8.68
N ARG A 217 -18.76 3.96 -9.48
CA ARG A 217 -19.26 2.95 -10.42
C ARG A 217 -19.83 1.70 -9.76
N ARG A 218 -19.35 1.38 -8.55
CA ARG A 218 -19.64 0.11 -7.86
C ARG A 218 -20.52 0.28 -6.63
N VAL A 219 -20.42 1.43 -5.97
CA VAL A 219 -21.15 1.70 -4.74
C VAL A 219 -22.03 2.91 -4.91
N LYS A 220 -23.35 2.72 -4.72
CA LYS A 220 -24.29 3.83 -4.72
C LYS A 220 -24.09 4.68 -3.45
N ILE A 221 -23.44 5.83 -3.59
CA ILE A 221 -23.31 6.82 -2.54
C ILE A 221 -24.52 7.77 -2.63
N LYS A 222 -25.34 7.76 -1.60
CA LYS A 222 -26.56 8.61 -1.55
C LYS A 222 -26.24 10.10 -1.44
N ASN A 223 -25.21 10.45 -0.68
CA ASN A 223 -24.79 11.84 -0.48
C ASN A 223 -23.28 11.97 -0.69
N VAL A 224 -22.90 12.42 -1.88
CA VAL A 224 -21.49 12.60 -2.30
C VAL A 224 -20.81 13.69 -1.48
N SER A 225 -21.52 14.79 -1.13
CA SER A 225 -20.95 15.87 -0.33
C SER A 225 -20.54 15.38 1.06
N VAL A 226 -21.42 14.64 1.75
CA VAL A 226 -21.11 14.06 3.07
C VAL A 226 -20.00 13.01 2.98
N PHE A 227 -19.97 12.21 1.90
CA PHE A 227 -18.88 11.26 1.68
C PHE A 227 -17.53 11.97 1.56
N ASN A 228 -17.46 13.06 0.78
CA ASN A 228 -16.24 13.85 0.61
C ASN A 228 -15.81 14.48 1.95
N GLN A 229 -16.74 14.97 2.77
CA GLN A 229 -16.42 15.50 4.09
C GLN A 229 -15.86 14.43 5.03
N VAL A 230 -16.39 13.21 4.99
CA VAL A 230 -15.83 12.08 5.75
C VAL A 230 -14.43 11.73 5.24
N ARG A 231 -14.22 11.66 3.91
CA ARG A 231 -12.90 11.43 3.30
C ARG A 231 -11.90 12.47 3.76
N ASP A 232 -12.25 13.75 3.63
CA ASP A 232 -11.34 14.86 3.94
C ASP A 232 -11.05 14.91 5.46
N TYR A 233 -12.05 14.60 6.29
CA TYR A 233 -11.86 14.48 7.73
C TYR A 233 -10.82 13.39 8.07
N ILE A 234 -10.95 12.19 7.49
CA ILE A 234 -10.02 11.08 7.77
C ILE A 234 -8.64 11.38 7.24
N ILE A 235 -8.51 11.95 6.03
CA ILE A 235 -7.21 12.33 5.47
C ILE A 235 -6.55 13.40 6.34
N ASN A 236 -7.30 14.36 6.88
CA ASN A 236 -6.74 15.43 7.72
C ASN A 236 -6.40 14.98 9.15
N ASN A 237 -6.97 13.87 9.62
CA ASN A 237 -6.77 13.35 10.96
C ASN A 237 -6.05 11.98 10.97
N PHE A 238 -5.27 11.69 9.92
CA PHE A 238 -4.49 10.45 9.86
C PHE A 238 -3.51 10.35 11.05
N GLY A 239 -3.24 9.13 11.50
CA GLY A 239 -2.39 8.86 12.66
C GLY A 239 -3.02 9.18 14.02
N ALA A 240 -4.12 9.93 14.05
CA ALA A 240 -4.81 10.24 15.30
C ALA A 240 -5.64 9.05 15.80
N THR A 241 -5.59 8.79 17.11
CA THR A 241 -6.46 7.80 17.76
C THR A 241 -7.91 8.28 17.69
N THR A 242 -8.77 7.47 17.10
CA THR A 242 -10.18 7.83 16.91
C THR A 242 -11.13 6.64 17.06
N SER A 243 -12.41 6.94 17.14
CA SER A 243 -13.53 5.99 17.13
C SER A 243 -14.65 6.50 16.24
N LEU A 244 -15.55 5.61 15.81
CA LEU A 244 -16.75 6.04 15.05
C LEU A 244 -17.55 7.12 15.78
N ALA A 245 -17.65 7.05 17.12
CA ALA A 245 -18.36 8.04 17.92
C ALA A 245 -17.65 9.40 17.90
N ASN A 246 -16.31 9.41 18.03
CA ASN A 246 -15.52 10.65 17.98
C ASN A 246 -15.58 11.29 16.60
N ILE A 247 -15.46 10.52 15.52
CA ILE A 247 -15.58 11.03 14.14
C ILE A 247 -16.95 11.63 13.92
N GLN A 248 -18.02 10.94 14.35
CA GLN A 248 -19.39 11.43 14.21
C GLN A 248 -19.60 12.75 14.98
N SER A 249 -19.14 12.82 16.23
CA SER A 249 -19.21 14.02 17.05
C SER A 249 -18.44 15.20 16.46
N ASP A 250 -17.25 14.97 15.95
CA ASP A 250 -16.41 15.99 15.32
C ASP A 250 -17.02 16.51 14.02
N LEU A 251 -17.55 15.64 13.17
CA LEU A 251 -18.25 16.03 11.94
C LEU A 251 -19.50 16.88 12.25
N GLU A 252 -20.26 16.51 13.28
CA GLU A 252 -21.44 17.27 13.68
C GLU A 252 -21.07 18.62 14.29
N SER A 253 -20.12 18.63 15.24
CA SER A 253 -19.78 19.85 15.99
C SER A 253 -18.95 20.86 15.20
N LYS A 254 -18.00 20.38 14.37
CA LYS A 254 -17.04 21.25 13.65
C LYS A 254 -17.49 21.58 12.22
N GLN A 255 -18.27 20.69 11.58
CA GLN A 255 -18.66 20.84 10.17
C GLN A 255 -20.17 20.86 9.95
N GLY A 256 -20.98 20.72 11.02
CA GLY A 256 -22.45 20.70 10.92
C GLY A 256 -23.03 19.48 10.20
N VAL A 257 -22.23 18.40 10.05
CA VAL A 257 -22.60 17.21 9.29
C VAL A 257 -23.28 16.19 10.17
N LYS A 258 -24.58 15.99 9.99
CA LYS A 258 -25.32 14.92 10.65
C LYS A 258 -25.26 13.64 9.82
N ILE A 259 -24.63 12.61 10.36
CA ILE A 259 -24.48 11.30 9.71
C ILE A 259 -24.83 10.17 10.67
N LYS A 260 -25.55 9.15 10.20
CA LYS A 260 -25.80 7.93 10.99
C LYS A 260 -24.53 7.10 11.10
N ARG A 261 -24.36 6.45 12.26
CA ARG A 261 -23.15 5.64 12.56
C ARG A 261 -22.91 4.53 11.54
N GLU A 262 -23.96 3.89 11.08
CA GLU A 262 -23.88 2.83 10.07
C GLU A 262 -23.42 3.37 8.72
N THR A 263 -23.89 4.57 8.34
CA THR A 263 -23.48 5.24 7.11
C THR A 263 -22.01 5.68 7.20
N LEU A 264 -21.59 6.23 8.34
CA LEU A 264 -20.20 6.58 8.59
C LEU A 264 -19.28 5.34 8.49
N ALA A 265 -19.65 4.25 9.19
CA ALA A 265 -18.89 2.99 9.13
C ALA A 265 -18.77 2.46 7.69
N ARG A 266 -19.86 2.53 6.90
CA ARG A 266 -19.84 2.16 5.50
C ARG A 266 -18.94 3.07 4.65
N TYR A 267 -18.93 4.38 4.90
CA TYR A 267 -18.07 5.30 4.15
C TYR A 267 -16.60 5.05 4.46
N LEU A 268 -16.27 4.78 5.73
CA LEU A 268 -14.90 4.40 6.11
C LEU A 268 -14.49 3.09 5.46
N GLN A 269 -15.36 2.08 5.44
CA GLN A 269 -15.07 0.83 4.75
C GLN A 269 -14.82 1.04 3.25
N ILE A 270 -15.60 1.90 2.58
CA ILE A 270 -15.37 2.24 1.16
C ILE A 270 -13.99 2.89 0.95
N LEU A 271 -13.54 3.75 1.88
CA LEU A 271 -12.21 4.36 1.79
C LEU A 271 -11.08 3.34 2.03
N GLU A 272 -11.28 2.40 2.95
CA GLU A 272 -10.37 1.27 3.18
C GLU A 272 -10.32 0.35 1.94
N ASP A 273 -11.48 0.01 1.39
CA ASP A 273 -11.60 -0.82 0.18
C ASP A 273 -10.97 -0.15 -1.05
N ALA A 274 -11.07 1.16 -1.17
CA ALA A 274 -10.39 1.95 -2.20
C ALA A 274 -8.88 2.10 -1.96
N LYS A 275 -8.36 1.52 -0.87
CA LYS A 275 -6.95 1.64 -0.47
C LYS A 275 -6.48 3.10 -0.30
N ILE A 276 -7.40 4.03 0.03
CA ILE A 276 -7.04 5.42 0.35
C ILE A 276 -6.46 5.49 1.76
N VAL A 277 -7.07 4.75 2.67
CA VAL A 277 -6.62 4.62 4.06
C VAL A 277 -6.55 3.17 4.49
N SER A 278 -5.72 2.90 5.47
CA SER A 278 -5.63 1.60 6.15
C SER A 278 -5.97 1.77 7.62
N LYS A 279 -6.86 0.93 8.11
CA LYS A 279 -7.22 0.88 9.51
C LYS A 279 -6.16 0.13 10.31
N CYS A 280 -5.60 0.77 11.34
CA CYS A 280 -4.69 0.16 12.30
C CYS A 280 -5.42 -0.04 13.63
N ALA A 281 -5.76 -1.29 13.94
CA ALA A 281 -6.45 -1.65 15.17
C ALA A 281 -5.49 -1.62 16.36
N ARG A 282 -6.03 -1.36 17.56
CA ARG A 282 -5.26 -1.48 18.81
C ARG A 282 -5.12 -2.94 19.22
N PHE A 283 -3.93 -3.29 19.70
CA PHE A 283 -3.62 -4.62 20.24
C PHE A 283 -3.08 -4.48 21.66
N ASP A 284 -3.69 -5.17 22.59
CA ASP A 284 -3.23 -5.23 23.99
C ASP A 284 -2.25 -6.38 24.16
N LEU A 285 -1.00 -6.04 24.43
CA LEU A 285 0.08 -7.02 24.59
C LEU A 285 -0.17 -7.95 25.79
N LYS A 286 -0.77 -7.45 26.88
CA LYS A 286 -1.02 -8.23 28.08
C LYS A 286 -2.06 -9.33 27.86
N SER A 287 -3.19 -8.98 27.25
CA SER A 287 -4.27 -9.93 26.96
C SER A 287 -4.07 -10.68 25.63
N ARG A 288 -3.15 -10.24 24.79
CA ARG A 288 -2.91 -10.71 23.41
C ARG A 288 -4.17 -10.66 22.54
N LYS A 289 -4.99 -9.62 22.72
CA LYS A 289 -6.25 -9.44 21.99
C LYS A 289 -6.29 -8.09 21.29
N SER A 290 -6.91 -8.07 20.11
CA SER A 290 -7.28 -6.82 19.46
C SER A 290 -8.39 -6.13 20.25
N LEU A 291 -8.22 -4.85 20.52
CA LEU A 291 -9.18 -4.04 21.25
C LEU A 291 -10.22 -3.48 20.27
N ARG A 292 -11.48 -3.51 20.68
CA ARG A 292 -12.56 -2.85 19.92
C ARG A 292 -12.69 -1.39 20.36
N GLY A 293 -13.03 -0.52 19.42
CA GLY A 293 -13.46 0.86 19.69
C GLY A 293 -12.51 1.90 19.15
N GLU A 294 -11.32 2.03 19.69
CA GLU A 294 -10.33 3.02 19.24
C GLU A 294 -9.35 2.42 18.23
N GLN A 295 -8.99 3.21 17.22
CA GLN A 295 -8.10 2.82 16.12
C GLN A 295 -7.40 4.06 15.56
N LYS A 296 -6.33 3.86 14.79
CA LYS A 296 -5.74 4.90 13.94
C LYS A 296 -6.02 4.57 12.47
N TYR A 297 -6.04 5.59 11.63
CA TYR A 297 -6.07 5.43 10.17
C TYR A 297 -4.79 6.01 9.59
N TYR A 298 -4.14 5.26 8.72
CA TYR A 298 -2.95 5.69 7.99
C TYR A 298 -3.25 5.80 6.50
N LEU A 299 -2.66 6.78 5.84
CA LEU A 299 -2.84 7.04 4.42
C LEU A 299 -2.01 6.06 3.59
N ALA A 300 -2.54 5.66 2.46
CA ALA A 300 -1.76 4.93 1.46
C ALA A 300 -0.59 5.74 0.91
N ASP A 301 -0.72 7.07 0.91
CA ASP A 301 0.35 7.98 0.52
C ASP A 301 0.16 9.35 1.18
N LEU A 302 1.23 9.93 1.72
CA LEU A 302 1.18 11.23 2.38
C LEU A 302 0.82 12.36 1.41
N SER A 303 1.10 12.20 0.12
CA SER A 303 0.73 13.21 -0.89
C SER A 303 -0.78 13.44 -0.96
N PHE A 304 -1.61 12.50 -0.50
CA PHE A 304 -3.06 12.72 -0.38
C PHE A 304 -3.38 13.87 0.58
N TYR A 305 -2.69 13.92 1.72
CA TYR A 305 -2.86 15.03 2.67
C TYR A 305 -2.41 16.36 2.04
N PHE A 306 -1.22 16.38 1.44
CA PHE A 306 -0.66 17.61 0.87
C PHE A 306 -1.34 18.05 -0.43
N ALA A 307 -2.00 17.15 -1.17
CA ALA A 307 -2.77 17.50 -2.36
C ALA A 307 -4.11 18.17 -2.02
N LEU A 308 -4.69 17.85 -0.86
CA LEU A 308 -5.95 18.44 -0.39
C LEU A 308 -5.74 19.70 0.46
N ASN A 309 -4.51 19.95 0.95
CA ASN A 309 -4.19 21.06 1.83
C ASN A 309 -3.14 21.97 1.21
N THR A 310 -3.30 23.27 1.43
CA THR A 310 -2.34 24.28 0.96
C THR A 310 -1.20 24.53 1.94
N ASP A 311 -1.31 24.06 3.17
CA ASP A 311 -0.31 24.22 4.22
C ASP A 311 0.85 23.22 4.02
N ASN A 312 2.08 23.74 3.97
CA ASN A 312 3.29 22.94 3.83
C ASN A 312 3.95 22.59 5.16
N ARG A 313 3.37 22.99 6.28
CA ARG A 313 3.90 22.65 7.60
C ARG A 313 3.75 21.16 7.85
N ILE A 314 4.86 20.53 8.21
CA ILE A 314 4.90 19.09 8.48
C ILE A 314 4.63 18.88 9.98
N ASN A 315 3.54 18.19 10.28
CA ASN A 315 3.33 17.62 11.61
C ASN A 315 4.04 16.26 11.65
N TYR A 316 5.29 16.24 12.12
CA TYR A 316 6.15 15.06 12.05
C TYR A 316 5.60 13.84 12.80
N GLY A 317 4.92 13.97 13.93
CA GLY A 317 4.41 12.83 14.68
C GLY A 317 3.61 11.86 13.79
N PRO A 318 2.39 12.21 13.36
CA PRO A 318 1.59 11.32 12.52
C PRO A 318 2.22 11.03 11.14
N VAL A 319 3.03 11.95 10.61
CA VAL A 319 3.72 11.76 9.32
C VAL A 319 4.74 10.64 9.41
N LEU A 320 5.62 10.65 10.42
CA LEU A 320 6.63 9.62 10.61
C LEU A 320 5.99 8.27 10.96
N GLU A 321 4.96 8.27 11.82
CA GLU A 321 4.18 7.07 12.08
C GLU A 321 3.59 6.49 10.77
N ASN A 322 3.01 7.32 9.90
CA ASN A 322 2.43 6.86 8.63
C ASN A 322 3.48 6.21 7.71
N ILE A 323 4.67 6.81 7.63
CA ILE A 323 5.78 6.27 6.82
C ILE A 323 6.23 4.90 7.36
N VAL A 324 6.47 4.81 8.67
CA VAL A 324 6.90 3.56 9.31
C VAL A 324 5.81 2.48 9.23
N TYR A 325 4.53 2.86 9.41
CA TYR A 325 3.40 1.95 9.22
C TYR A 325 3.40 1.32 7.83
N ARG A 326 3.54 2.15 6.78
CA ARG A 326 3.55 1.67 5.41
C ARG A 326 4.76 0.80 5.10
N TYR A 327 5.94 1.20 5.57
CA TYR A 327 7.17 0.43 5.39
C TYR A 327 7.07 -0.96 6.04
N ALA A 328 6.55 -1.05 7.27
CA ALA A 328 6.31 -2.33 7.91
C ALA A 328 5.26 -3.19 7.17
N ARG A 329 4.22 -2.54 6.59
CA ARG A 329 3.22 -3.23 5.78
C ARG A 329 3.78 -3.77 4.47
N ALA A 330 4.66 -3.04 3.79
CA ALA A 330 5.35 -3.49 2.59
C ALA A 330 6.19 -4.75 2.86
N GLN A 331 6.80 -4.85 4.04
CA GLN A 331 7.53 -6.04 4.50
C GLN A 331 6.61 -7.21 4.95
N GLY A 332 5.32 -7.17 4.66
CA GLY A 332 4.37 -8.22 5.01
C GLY A 332 3.98 -8.29 6.50
N CYS A 333 4.43 -7.34 7.33
CA CYS A 333 4.08 -7.30 8.75
C CYS A 333 2.60 -7.00 8.98
N LYS A 334 1.98 -7.70 9.92
CA LYS A 334 0.69 -7.29 10.50
C LYS A 334 0.95 -6.23 11.56
N VAL A 335 0.55 -5.00 11.29
CA VAL A 335 0.80 -3.83 12.15
C VAL A 335 -0.41 -3.54 13.02
N SER A 336 -0.17 -3.27 14.30
CA SER A 336 -1.20 -2.83 15.25
C SER A 336 -0.64 -1.71 16.14
N VAL A 337 -1.50 -0.79 16.59
CA VAL A 337 -1.14 0.16 17.65
C VAL A 337 -1.02 -0.59 18.98
N GLY A 338 0.12 -0.49 19.64
CA GLY A 338 0.41 -1.25 20.85
C GLY A 338 -0.18 -0.63 22.12
N ARG A 339 -0.86 -1.44 22.93
CA ARG A 339 -1.20 -1.09 24.31
C ARG A 339 -0.43 -1.97 25.26
N ILE A 340 0.32 -1.37 26.18
CA ILE A 340 1.14 -2.04 27.18
C ILE A 340 0.70 -1.52 28.55
N GLY A 341 -0.34 -2.15 29.14
CA GLY A 341 -0.96 -1.66 30.36
C GLY A 341 -1.64 -0.31 30.14
N LYS A 342 -1.08 0.78 30.70
CA LYS A 342 -1.55 2.17 30.51
C LYS A 342 -0.75 2.94 29.45
N LEU A 343 0.32 2.37 28.93
CA LEU A 343 1.19 2.99 27.94
C LEU A 343 0.79 2.60 26.54
N GLU A 344 1.08 3.47 25.59
CA GLU A 344 0.99 3.20 24.16
C GLU A 344 2.39 2.95 23.61
N CYS A 345 2.55 1.95 22.76
CA CYS A 345 3.67 1.75 21.86
C CYS A 345 3.12 1.98 20.47
N ASP A 346 3.80 2.79 19.65
CA ASP A 346 3.25 3.19 18.38
C ASP A 346 2.88 1.99 17.53
N PHE A 347 3.79 0.98 17.43
CA PHE A 347 3.49 -0.23 16.72
C PHE A 347 3.93 -1.51 17.43
N ILE A 348 3.08 -2.51 17.34
CA ILE A 348 3.40 -3.93 17.52
C ILE A 348 3.31 -4.57 16.14
N LEU A 349 4.45 -5.02 15.63
CA LEU A 349 4.56 -5.73 14.38
C LEU A 349 4.48 -7.23 14.63
N ARG A 350 3.84 -7.96 13.75
CA ARG A 350 3.84 -9.43 13.73
C ARG A 350 4.33 -9.88 12.37
N ASN A 351 5.54 -10.40 12.37
CA ASN A 351 6.15 -11.04 11.21
C ASN A 351 5.89 -12.55 11.31
N PRO A 352 5.41 -13.23 10.25
CA PRO A 352 5.19 -14.67 10.27
C PRO A 352 6.43 -15.50 10.64
N GLU A 353 7.61 -15.02 10.28
CA GLU A 353 8.88 -15.74 10.48
C GLU A 353 9.56 -15.42 11.81
N MET A 354 9.53 -14.14 12.23
CA MET A 354 10.32 -13.65 13.35
C MET A 354 9.51 -13.39 14.64
N GLY A 355 8.19 -13.54 14.60
CA GLY A 355 7.33 -13.31 15.75
C GLY A 355 6.92 -11.84 15.92
N TYR A 356 7.29 -11.20 17.05
CA TYR A 356 6.95 -9.81 17.32
C TYR A 356 8.13 -8.87 17.12
N ALA A 357 7.85 -7.62 16.77
CA ALA A 357 8.75 -6.49 16.95
C ALA A 357 7.96 -5.31 17.51
N TYR A 358 8.63 -4.45 18.28
CA TYR A 358 8.03 -3.28 18.91
C TYR A 358 8.69 -2.03 18.39
N VAL A 359 7.90 -1.07 17.94
CA VAL A 359 8.43 0.14 17.30
C VAL A 359 7.85 1.37 17.96
N GLN A 360 8.72 2.27 18.36
CA GLN A 360 8.39 3.63 18.78
C GLN A 360 8.94 4.60 17.74
N VAL A 361 8.17 5.62 17.41
CA VAL A 361 8.50 6.58 16.35
C VAL A 361 8.48 7.99 16.92
N ALA A 362 9.58 8.70 16.83
CA ALA A 362 9.69 10.06 17.33
C ALA A 362 10.35 11.00 16.31
N MET A 363 9.99 12.27 16.31
CA MET A 363 10.73 13.26 15.56
C MET A 363 12.16 13.39 16.08
N THR A 364 12.30 13.47 17.40
CA THR A 364 13.57 13.53 18.12
C THR A 364 13.38 13.14 19.58
N ILE A 365 14.41 12.53 20.16
CA ILE A 365 14.52 12.26 21.59
C ILE A 365 15.48 13.24 22.28
N MET A 366 16.08 14.16 21.52
CA MET A 366 17.09 15.11 21.99
C MET A 366 16.49 16.44 22.46
N ALA A 367 15.16 16.62 22.39
CA ALA A 367 14.52 17.86 22.81
C ALA A 367 14.72 18.12 24.30
N ASP A 368 14.49 17.13 25.14
CA ASP A 368 14.70 17.14 26.58
C ASP A 368 14.65 15.71 27.14
N ARG A 369 15.10 15.55 28.41
CA ARG A 369 15.13 14.25 29.08
C ARG A 369 13.74 13.62 29.27
N SER A 370 12.71 14.42 29.45
CA SER A 370 11.35 13.90 29.64
C SER A 370 10.79 13.30 28.34
N THR A 371 11.13 13.88 27.19
CA THR A 371 10.84 13.36 25.86
C THR A 371 11.56 12.04 25.64
N GLU A 372 12.87 11.99 25.90
CA GLU A 372 13.65 10.74 25.81
C GLU A 372 13.01 9.63 26.67
N GLU A 373 12.80 9.88 27.96
CA GLU A 373 12.23 8.90 28.89
C GLU A 373 10.82 8.44 28.47
N ARG A 374 10.02 9.32 27.90
CA ARG A 374 8.68 9.00 27.38
C ARG A 374 8.74 7.97 26.25
N GLU A 375 9.67 8.15 25.31
CA GLU A 375 9.80 7.25 24.14
C GLU A 375 10.38 5.88 24.53
N TYR A 376 11.31 5.81 25.49
CA TYR A 376 11.85 4.55 25.98
C TYR A 376 10.93 3.80 26.96
N ARG A 377 10.03 4.51 27.64
CA ARG A 377 9.20 3.96 28.72
C ARG A 377 8.33 2.75 28.34
N PRO A 378 7.69 2.68 27.15
CA PRO A 378 6.91 1.51 26.75
C PRO A 378 7.77 0.23 26.73
N PHE A 379 9.00 0.31 26.22
CA PHE A 379 9.90 -0.83 26.10
C PHE A 379 10.27 -1.45 27.46
N GLY A 380 10.42 -0.62 28.50
CA GLY A 380 10.72 -1.09 29.86
C GLY A 380 9.64 -1.98 30.48
N GLN A 381 8.42 -2.01 29.91
CA GLN A 381 7.34 -2.88 30.36
C GLN A 381 7.20 -4.16 29.52
N ILE A 382 7.93 -4.28 28.43
CA ILE A 382 7.96 -5.45 27.55
C ILE A 382 9.04 -6.41 28.06
N ARG A 383 8.59 -7.58 28.53
CA ARG A 383 9.46 -8.57 29.19
C ARG A 383 9.77 -9.80 28.30
N ASP A 384 9.78 -9.60 27.00
CA ASP A 384 10.20 -10.63 26.06
C ASP A 384 11.48 -10.24 25.32
N ASN A 385 12.02 -11.17 24.52
CA ASN A 385 13.29 -11.02 23.82
C ASN A 385 13.12 -10.56 22.36
N TYR A 386 11.92 -10.17 21.97
CA TYR A 386 11.69 -9.66 20.62
C TYR A 386 12.33 -8.28 20.43
N PRO A 387 12.77 -7.95 19.20
CA PRO A 387 13.44 -6.70 18.93
C PRO A 387 12.57 -5.48 19.24
N LYS A 388 13.22 -4.44 19.72
CA LYS A 388 12.63 -3.15 20.08
C LYS A 388 13.32 -2.07 19.28
N TYR A 389 12.59 -1.32 18.49
CA TYR A 389 13.11 -0.28 17.62
C TYR A 389 12.63 1.09 18.09
N LEU A 390 13.57 2.01 18.28
CA LEU A 390 13.28 3.43 18.41
C LEU A 390 13.72 4.11 17.11
N LEU A 391 12.76 4.59 16.34
CA LEU A 391 13.01 5.23 15.05
C LEU A 391 12.84 6.74 15.17
N THR A 392 13.89 7.48 14.85
CA THR A 392 13.87 8.94 14.86
C THR A 392 14.09 9.52 13.46
N ARG A 393 13.80 10.82 13.29
CA ARG A 393 14.04 11.48 12.00
C ARG A 393 15.52 11.64 11.70
N SER A 394 16.32 12.11 12.67
CA SER A 394 17.73 12.48 12.41
C SER A 394 18.54 12.68 13.69
N ASP A 395 18.35 11.87 14.70
CA ASP A 395 19.09 11.99 15.95
C ASP A 395 20.44 11.25 15.91
N PRO A 396 21.44 11.67 16.71
CA PRO A 396 22.58 10.83 17.02
C PRO A 396 22.17 9.50 17.61
N ILE A 397 22.70 8.40 17.07
CA ILE A 397 22.30 7.05 17.47
C ILE A 397 22.75 6.76 18.90
N GLN A 398 21.82 6.31 19.73
CA GLN A 398 22.08 5.91 21.12
C GLN A 398 22.06 4.38 21.25
N GLN A 399 22.90 3.87 22.16
CA GLN A 399 22.87 2.47 22.60
C GLN A 399 22.30 2.42 24.01
N ARG A 400 21.08 1.90 24.16
CA ARG A 400 20.40 1.84 25.44
C ARG A 400 19.56 0.57 25.56
N ASP A 401 19.78 -0.21 26.61
CA ASP A 401 18.94 -1.34 27.03
C ASP A 401 18.64 -2.40 25.95
N GLY A 402 19.57 -2.57 24.97
CA GLY A 402 19.35 -3.48 23.82
C GLY A 402 18.30 -3.02 22.82
N ILE A 403 17.85 -1.76 22.92
CA ILE A 403 16.92 -1.16 21.98
C ILE A 403 17.69 -0.70 20.75
N ILE A 404 17.19 -1.04 19.58
CA ILE A 404 17.77 -0.67 18.28
C ILE A 404 17.30 0.75 17.95
N HIS A 405 18.18 1.74 18.15
CA HIS A 405 17.92 3.11 17.72
C HIS A 405 18.44 3.30 16.29
N ALA A 406 17.59 3.85 15.40
CA ALA A 406 17.96 4.16 14.02
C ALA A 406 17.20 5.41 13.52
N ASN A 407 17.78 6.10 12.54
CA ASN A 407 17.09 7.16 11.84
C ASN A 407 16.28 6.56 10.67
N ILE A 408 15.05 7.03 10.49
CA ILE A 408 14.11 6.52 9.48
C ILE A 408 14.71 6.62 8.07
N PRO A 409 15.33 7.76 7.63
CA PRO A 409 15.87 7.84 6.28
C PRO A 409 16.91 6.77 5.98
N GLU A 410 17.89 6.60 6.87
CA GLU A 410 18.97 5.62 6.73
C GLU A 410 18.41 4.19 6.81
N PHE A 411 17.50 3.92 7.76
CA PHE A 411 16.87 2.61 7.93
C PHE A 411 16.19 2.14 6.65
N MET A 412 15.48 3.04 5.96
CA MET A 412 14.77 2.73 4.73
C MET A 412 15.71 2.65 3.51
N GLN A 413 16.72 3.55 3.40
CA GLN A 413 17.68 3.51 2.29
C GLN A 413 18.55 2.26 2.30
N GLU A 414 18.82 1.71 3.49
CA GLU A 414 19.58 0.48 3.68
C GLU A 414 18.70 -0.78 3.46
N GLY A 415 17.38 -0.62 3.24
CA GLY A 415 16.45 -1.75 3.10
C GLY A 415 16.37 -2.63 4.34
N ARG A 416 16.51 -2.03 5.56
CA ARG A 416 16.52 -2.79 6.81
C ARG A 416 15.12 -3.30 7.14
N THR A 417 15.04 -4.54 7.61
CA THR A 417 13.80 -5.19 8.02
C THR A 417 13.58 -5.13 9.53
N PHE A 418 12.29 -5.29 9.92
CA PHE A 418 11.89 -5.34 11.34
C PHE A 418 12.03 -6.74 11.94
#